data_d9dd5c803fd018e7810311bb1bd1e090
#
_entry.id   d9dd5c803fd018e7810311bb1bd1e090
#
_cell.length_a   1.000
_cell.length_b   1.000
_cell.length_c   1.000
_cell.angle_alpha   90.00
_cell.angle_beta   90.00
_cell.angle_gamma   90.00
#
_symmetry.space_group_name_H-M   'P 1'
#
loop_
_entity.id
_entity.type
_entity.pdbx_description
1 polymer ?
#
loop_
_entity_poly.entity_id
_entity_poly.type
_entity_poly.pdbx_seq_one_letter_code
_entity_poly.pdbx_strand_id
1 'polypeptide(L)'
;MDVTSSTVQLNTSDGKMDAHVAQPKEGGKYPGIVVIQEAFGVNSHIKNVTERIAAEGYVAIAPDIFHRESERLIPYSDMPKAIATLQRVVDSKAMEDIGAAIAHLKSQSNVKSDAIGVIGFCMGGRLTYLAAAHHAEDVKAAVPYYGGGITMGNPSPLSRTGEIKAPMYLFFGAKDQLIPMDQVGQINTELTTRKVPFQMKIYPEAGHGFFCDERGSYHEASAKDAWEKTKSFFAQHLK
;
A
#
# COMPACT_ATOMS: atom_id res chain seq x y z
N MET A 1 -15.65 -13.74 4.56
CA MET A 1 -15.18 -14.73 5.53
C MET A 1 -15.07 -14.10 6.91
N ASP A 2 -15.21 -14.89 7.98
CA ASP A 2 -14.86 -14.45 9.33
C ASP A 2 -13.35 -14.32 9.45
N VAL A 3 -12.90 -13.26 10.14
CA VAL A 3 -11.48 -12.97 10.31
C VAL A 3 -11.07 -12.91 11.78
N THR A 4 -9.78 -13.11 12.03
CA THR A 4 -9.15 -12.79 13.31
C THR A 4 -8.01 -11.82 13.04
N SER A 5 -7.80 -10.90 13.99
CA SER A 5 -6.70 -9.94 13.91
C SER A 5 -5.88 -9.89 15.19
N SER A 6 -4.62 -9.53 15.05
CA SER A 6 -3.66 -9.43 16.15
C SER A 6 -2.55 -8.44 15.81
N THR A 7 -1.75 -8.08 16.80
CA THR A 7 -0.50 -7.34 16.59
C THR A 7 0.67 -8.28 16.77
N VAL A 8 1.60 -8.25 15.82
CA VAL A 8 2.87 -8.98 15.89
C VAL A 8 4.04 -8.00 15.93
N GLN A 9 5.18 -8.44 16.42
CA GLN A 9 6.42 -7.67 16.38
C GLN A 9 7.39 -8.28 15.36
N LEU A 10 7.80 -7.46 14.40
CA LEU A 10 8.79 -7.81 13.40
C LEU A 10 10.17 -7.29 13.82
N ASN A 11 11.22 -8.03 13.48
CA ASN A 11 12.59 -7.54 13.62
C ASN A 11 12.97 -6.73 12.39
N THR A 12 13.47 -5.52 12.60
CA THR A 12 14.08 -4.69 11.57
C THR A 12 15.56 -4.46 11.87
N SER A 13 16.30 -3.85 10.97
CA SER A 13 17.73 -3.56 11.17
C SER A 13 18.03 -2.64 12.36
N ASP A 14 17.05 -1.85 12.81
CA ASP A 14 17.18 -0.82 13.84
C ASP A 14 16.15 -0.94 14.98
N GLY A 15 15.54 -2.12 15.14
CA GLY A 15 14.69 -2.40 16.31
C GLY A 15 13.46 -3.26 16.03
N LYS A 16 12.48 -3.13 16.90
CA LYS A 16 11.20 -3.82 16.78
C LYS A 16 10.18 -2.93 16.09
N MET A 17 9.45 -3.50 15.16
CA MET A 17 8.35 -2.86 14.46
C MET A 17 7.06 -3.62 14.73
N ASP A 18 6.04 -2.94 15.24
CA ASP A 18 4.71 -3.52 15.36
C ASP A 18 4.05 -3.63 13.99
N ALA A 19 3.26 -4.66 13.78
CA ALA A 19 2.46 -4.83 12.59
C ALA A 19 1.08 -5.40 12.93
N HIS A 20 0.03 -4.84 12.35
CA HIS A 20 -1.32 -5.38 12.47
C HIS A 20 -1.51 -6.50 11.45
N VAL A 21 -1.90 -7.69 11.90
CA VAL A 21 -2.15 -8.86 11.05
C VAL A 21 -3.62 -9.23 11.12
N ALA A 22 -4.21 -9.53 9.98
CA ALA A 22 -5.55 -10.10 9.89
C ALA A 22 -5.55 -11.31 8.95
N GLN A 23 -6.33 -12.33 9.29
CA GLN A 23 -6.40 -13.57 8.52
C GLN A 23 -7.77 -14.23 8.63
N PRO A 24 -8.18 -15.04 7.64
CA PRO A 24 -9.37 -15.87 7.76
C PRO A 24 -9.28 -16.80 8.96
N LYS A 25 -10.41 -16.99 9.66
CA LYS A 25 -10.51 -17.98 10.75
C LYS A 25 -10.50 -19.41 10.23
N GLU A 26 -10.97 -19.61 9.00
CA GLU A 26 -10.99 -20.91 8.37
C GLU A 26 -9.57 -21.38 8.04
N GLY A 27 -9.30 -22.67 8.23
CA GLY A 27 -8.02 -23.27 7.88
C GLY A 27 -7.82 -23.28 6.36
N GLY A 28 -6.57 -23.09 5.93
CA GLY A 28 -6.21 -23.09 4.49
C GLY A 28 -4.90 -22.39 4.25
N LYS A 29 -4.49 -22.34 2.96
CA LYS A 29 -3.38 -21.52 2.50
C LYS A 29 -3.91 -20.37 1.65
N TYR A 30 -3.57 -19.17 2.03
CA TYR A 30 -4.03 -17.93 1.43
C TYR A 30 -2.88 -17.11 0.85
N PRO A 31 -3.07 -16.34 -0.22
CA PRO A 31 -2.08 -15.34 -0.62
C PRO A 31 -1.84 -14.31 0.48
N GLY A 32 -0.65 -13.71 0.49
CA GLY A 32 -0.28 -12.67 1.46
C GLY A 32 -0.44 -11.26 0.86
N ILE A 33 -0.90 -10.30 1.66
CA ILE A 33 -0.98 -8.89 1.26
C ILE A 33 -0.32 -7.99 2.31
N VAL A 34 0.63 -7.17 1.88
CA VAL A 34 1.16 -6.07 2.70
C VAL A 34 0.32 -4.83 2.46
N VAL A 35 -0.22 -4.24 3.52
CA VAL A 35 -1.03 -3.01 3.50
C VAL A 35 -0.22 -1.86 4.04
N ILE A 36 0.07 -0.84 3.22
CA ILE A 36 0.92 0.27 3.62
C ILE A 36 0.08 1.50 3.95
N GLN A 37 0.30 2.03 5.14
CA GLN A 37 -0.42 3.14 5.76
C GLN A 37 -0.32 4.46 5.00
N GLU A 38 -1.26 5.36 5.28
CA GLU A 38 -1.17 6.78 4.94
C GLU A 38 -0.20 7.53 5.88
N ALA A 39 -0.15 8.85 5.77
CA ALA A 39 0.64 9.74 6.64
C ALA A 39 0.13 9.82 8.10
N PHE A 40 -0.81 8.98 8.51
CA PHE A 40 -1.48 9.02 9.81
C PHE A 40 -1.21 7.77 10.68
N GLY A 41 -0.33 6.87 10.22
CA GLY A 41 0.01 5.64 10.94
C GLY A 41 -0.93 4.47 10.66
N VAL A 42 -0.72 3.34 11.35
CA VAL A 42 -1.59 2.16 11.30
C VAL A 42 -2.80 2.40 12.21
N ASN A 43 -3.65 3.34 11.80
CA ASN A 43 -4.85 3.78 12.52
C ASN A 43 -6.05 2.82 12.31
N SER A 44 -7.25 3.23 12.79
CA SER A 44 -8.50 2.47 12.64
C SER A 44 -8.81 2.13 11.18
N HIS A 45 -8.67 3.09 10.29
CA HIS A 45 -8.92 2.89 8.85
C HIS A 45 -8.00 1.83 8.23
N ILE A 46 -6.69 1.93 8.46
CA ILE A 46 -5.72 0.96 7.90
C ILE A 46 -5.93 -0.43 8.49
N LYS A 47 -6.24 -0.54 9.79
CA LYS A 47 -6.62 -1.82 10.42
C LYS A 47 -7.88 -2.41 9.78
N ASN A 48 -8.92 -1.58 9.59
CA ASN A 48 -10.15 -2.00 8.90
C ASN A 48 -9.88 -2.48 7.48
N VAL A 49 -9.06 -1.76 6.70
CA VAL A 49 -8.68 -2.18 5.35
C VAL A 49 -7.95 -3.54 5.39
N THR A 50 -7.05 -3.74 6.36
CA THR A 50 -6.33 -5.01 6.53
C THR A 50 -7.30 -6.16 6.83
N GLU A 51 -8.29 -5.93 7.68
CA GLU A 51 -9.33 -6.90 8.00
C GLU A 51 -10.27 -7.18 6.82
N ARG A 52 -10.64 -6.15 6.05
CA ARG A 52 -11.43 -6.29 4.82
C ARG A 52 -10.70 -7.13 3.77
N ILE A 53 -9.39 -6.94 3.61
CA ILE A 53 -8.57 -7.78 2.72
C ILE A 53 -8.57 -9.22 3.21
N ALA A 54 -8.42 -9.45 4.51
CA ALA A 54 -8.46 -10.79 5.07
C ALA A 54 -9.82 -11.46 4.86
N ALA A 55 -10.93 -10.72 4.96
CA ALA A 55 -12.28 -11.23 4.69
C ALA A 55 -12.47 -11.68 3.23
N GLU A 56 -11.67 -11.18 2.31
CA GLU A 56 -11.63 -11.62 0.90
C GLU A 56 -10.73 -12.86 0.68
N GLY A 57 -10.19 -13.47 1.75
CA GLY A 57 -9.41 -14.72 1.67
C GLY A 57 -7.92 -14.49 1.43
N TYR A 58 -7.34 -13.56 2.15
CA TYR A 58 -5.90 -13.28 2.19
C TYR A 58 -5.39 -13.29 3.63
N VAL A 59 -4.09 -13.50 3.82
CA VAL A 59 -3.42 -13.11 5.07
C VAL A 59 -2.84 -11.73 4.84
N ALA A 60 -3.33 -10.74 5.58
CA ALA A 60 -2.95 -9.33 5.40
C ALA A 60 -2.13 -8.82 6.58
N ILE A 61 -1.11 -8.01 6.32
CA ILE A 61 -0.25 -7.40 7.32
C ILE A 61 -0.05 -5.91 7.04
N ALA A 62 -0.24 -5.07 8.04
CA ALA A 62 0.06 -3.64 7.98
C ALA A 62 1.24 -3.32 8.92
N PRO A 63 2.49 -3.21 8.40
CA PRO A 63 3.65 -2.80 9.16
C PRO A 63 3.56 -1.33 9.55
N ASP A 64 3.98 -1.00 10.78
CA ASP A 64 4.03 0.38 11.27
C ASP A 64 5.29 1.08 10.75
N ILE A 65 5.20 1.73 9.59
CA ILE A 65 6.31 2.46 8.97
C ILE A 65 6.80 3.62 9.86
N PHE A 66 5.97 4.05 10.82
CA PHE A 66 6.32 5.10 11.78
C PHE A 66 6.93 4.56 13.09
N HIS A 67 7.35 3.29 13.15
CA HIS A 67 7.86 2.68 14.38
C HIS A 67 9.11 3.37 14.97
N ARG A 68 9.80 4.20 14.18
CA ARG A 68 10.95 5.03 14.62
C ARG A 68 10.53 6.36 15.22
N GLU A 69 9.25 6.72 15.08
CA GLU A 69 8.71 7.97 15.59
C GLU A 69 8.19 7.81 17.02
N SER A 70 8.32 8.87 17.82
CA SER A 70 7.78 8.88 19.18
C SER A 70 6.25 8.86 19.22
N GLU A 71 5.60 9.40 18.18
CA GLU A 71 4.16 9.38 17.99
C GLU A 71 3.84 8.79 16.63
N ARG A 72 3.24 7.60 16.66
CA ARG A 72 3.01 6.77 15.47
C ARG A 72 1.61 6.91 14.88
N LEU A 73 0.66 7.42 15.68
CA LEU A 73 -0.72 7.68 15.25
C LEU A 73 -0.95 9.19 15.27
N ILE A 74 -1.28 9.74 14.11
CA ILE A 74 -1.48 11.17 13.93
C ILE A 74 -2.96 11.40 13.61
N PRO A 75 -3.67 12.28 14.35
CA PRO A 75 -5.06 12.60 14.03
C PRO A 75 -5.19 13.23 12.64
N TYR A 76 -6.26 12.91 11.91
CA TYR A 76 -6.53 13.51 10.60
C TYR A 76 -6.64 15.06 10.63
N SER A 77 -6.93 15.63 11.79
CA SER A 77 -6.97 17.09 12.03
C SER A 77 -5.59 17.72 12.13
N ASP A 78 -4.51 16.95 12.33
CA ASP A 78 -3.14 17.46 12.50
C ASP A 78 -2.29 17.25 11.23
N MET A 79 -2.72 17.88 10.14
CA MET A 79 -1.99 17.84 8.86
C MET A 79 -0.55 18.34 8.93
N PRO A 80 -0.24 19.44 9.69
CA PRO A 80 1.15 19.88 9.81
C PRO A 80 2.06 18.80 10.40
N LYS A 81 1.60 18.07 11.41
CA LYS A 81 2.35 16.96 12.01
C LYS A 81 2.49 15.78 11.05
N ALA A 82 1.42 15.42 10.35
CA ALA A 82 1.45 14.36 9.34
C ALA A 82 2.50 14.66 8.26
N ILE A 83 2.54 15.88 7.74
CA ILE A 83 3.53 16.32 6.75
C ILE A 83 4.95 16.26 7.33
N ALA A 84 5.16 16.77 8.54
CA ALA A 84 6.47 16.75 9.20
C ALA A 84 6.98 15.33 9.44
N THR A 85 6.11 14.39 9.82
CA THR A 85 6.45 12.97 9.99
C THR A 85 6.77 12.31 8.66
N LEU A 86 5.97 12.57 7.65
CA LEU A 86 6.18 12.06 6.30
C LEU A 86 7.54 12.46 5.72
N GLN A 87 8.00 13.68 5.99
CA GLN A 87 9.31 14.18 5.55
C GLN A 87 10.50 13.45 6.19
N ARG A 88 10.30 12.75 7.31
CA ARG A 88 11.33 11.95 7.98
C ARG A 88 11.37 10.50 7.52
N VAL A 89 10.40 10.06 6.73
CA VAL A 89 10.39 8.71 6.17
C VAL A 89 11.52 8.57 5.15
N VAL A 90 12.43 7.66 5.43
CA VAL A 90 13.55 7.34 4.55
C VAL A 90 13.18 6.11 3.71
N ASP A 91 13.18 6.25 2.40
CA ASP A 91 12.74 5.19 1.47
C ASP A 91 13.45 3.85 1.67
N SER A 92 14.78 3.86 1.84
CA SER A 92 15.53 2.63 2.06
C SER A 92 15.10 1.91 3.33
N LYS A 93 14.80 2.66 4.40
CA LYS A 93 14.31 2.10 5.66
C LYS A 93 12.87 1.58 5.53
N ALA A 94 12.01 2.30 4.84
CA ALA A 94 10.66 1.83 4.55
C ALA A 94 10.68 0.54 3.70
N MET A 95 11.62 0.40 2.76
CA MET A 95 11.77 -0.85 2.00
C MET A 95 12.28 -2.00 2.87
N GLU A 96 13.19 -1.77 3.82
CA GLU A 96 13.58 -2.80 4.82
C GLU A 96 12.37 -3.25 5.65
N ASP A 97 11.53 -2.31 6.11
CA ASP A 97 10.33 -2.59 6.90
C ASP A 97 9.30 -3.41 6.12
N ILE A 98 9.04 -3.03 4.86
CA ILE A 98 8.16 -3.77 3.96
C ILE A 98 8.74 -5.16 3.68
N GLY A 99 10.05 -5.26 3.49
CA GLY A 99 10.75 -6.54 3.33
C GLY A 99 10.59 -7.46 4.56
N ALA A 100 10.65 -6.91 5.77
CA ALA A 100 10.38 -7.66 6.99
C ALA A 100 8.93 -8.18 7.06
N ALA A 101 7.96 -7.37 6.62
CA ALA A 101 6.55 -7.80 6.53
C ALA A 101 6.36 -8.90 5.47
N ILE A 102 6.98 -8.78 4.30
CA ILE A 102 6.98 -9.83 3.25
C ILE A 102 7.59 -11.12 3.79
N ALA A 103 8.75 -11.04 4.43
CA ALA A 103 9.43 -12.21 5.01
C ALA A 103 8.57 -12.88 6.10
N HIS A 104 7.90 -12.08 6.94
CA HIS A 104 6.97 -12.62 7.94
C HIS A 104 5.82 -13.37 7.27
N LEU A 105 5.14 -12.79 6.27
CA LEU A 105 4.08 -13.48 5.56
C LEU A 105 4.57 -14.81 4.94
N LYS A 106 5.71 -14.78 4.27
CA LYS A 106 6.29 -15.98 3.63
C LYS A 106 6.66 -17.08 4.62
N SER A 107 6.93 -16.75 5.88
CA SER A 107 7.25 -17.72 6.93
C SER A 107 6.02 -18.41 7.57
N GLN A 108 4.81 -17.88 7.31
CA GLN A 108 3.58 -18.42 7.90
C GLN A 108 3.12 -19.68 7.15
N SER A 109 2.76 -20.73 7.88
CA SER A 109 2.33 -22.01 7.29
C SER A 109 1.03 -21.92 6.49
N ASN A 110 0.18 -20.93 6.80
CA ASN A 110 -1.09 -20.64 6.14
C ASN A 110 -0.98 -19.62 5.00
N VAL A 111 0.24 -19.22 4.61
CA VAL A 111 0.48 -18.30 3.49
C VAL A 111 1.07 -19.04 2.28
N LYS A 112 0.59 -18.71 1.09
CA LYS A 112 1.20 -19.06 -0.19
C LYS A 112 2.40 -18.15 -0.40
N SER A 113 3.61 -18.63 -0.12
CA SER A 113 4.84 -17.82 -0.09
C SER A 113 5.25 -17.23 -1.47
N ASP A 114 4.69 -17.75 -2.54
CA ASP A 114 4.88 -17.32 -3.92
C ASP A 114 3.77 -16.38 -4.45
N ALA A 115 2.80 -16.04 -3.61
CA ALA A 115 1.65 -15.19 -3.95
C ALA A 115 1.52 -14.01 -2.97
N ILE A 116 2.46 -13.06 -3.04
CA ILE A 116 2.49 -11.87 -2.20
C ILE A 116 2.10 -10.63 -3.01
N GLY A 117 1.11 -9.89 -2.53
CA GLY A 117 0.71 -8.60 -3.07
C GLY A 117 1.03 -7.44 -2.12
N VAL A 118 1.04 -6.23 -2.66
CA VAL A 118 1.23 -5.00 -1.88
C VAL A 118 0.16 -3.98 -2.28
N ILE A 119 -0.47 -3.35 -1.29
CA ILE A 119 -1.41 -2.24 -1.46
C ILE A 119 -1.04 -1.12 -0.51
N GLY A 120 -1.24 0.12 -0.92
CA GLY A 120 -0.97 1.25 -0.03
C GLY A 120 -1.65 2.53 -0.48
N PHE A 121 -1.77 3.46 0.45
CA PHE A 121 -2.60 4.65 0.35
C PHE A 121 -1.75 5.90 0.60
N CYS A 122 -1.89 6.96 -0.21
CA CYS A 122 -1.13 8.20 -0.06
C CYS A 122 0.39 7.95 -0.08
N MET A 123 1.10 8.24 1.01
CA MET A 123 2.49 7.82 1.22
C MET A 123 2.67 6.33 0.93
N GLY A 124 1.77 5.49 1.46
CA GLY A 124 1.78 4.05 1.21
C GLY A 124 1.56 3.69 -0.26
N GLY A 125 0.80 4.47 -1.01
CA GLY A 125 0.68 4.29 -2.47
C GLY A 125 2.02 4.52 -3.18
N ARG A 126 2.76 5.57 -2.79
CA ARG A 126 4.13 5.81 -3.27
C ARG A 126 5.08 4.67 -2.88
N LEU A 127 5.03 4.24 -1.62
CA LEU A 127 5.85 3.13 -1.13
C LEU A 127 5.48 1.79 -1.79
N THR A 128 4.21 1.58 -2.13
CA THR A 128 3.76 0.41 -2.92
C THR A 128 4.40 0.37 -4.30
N TYR A 129 4.48 1.52 -4.98
CA TYR A 129 5.17 1.63 -6.27
C TYR A 129 6.66 1.28 -6.13
N LEU A 130 7.31 1.83 -5.12
CA LEU A 130 8.72 1.57 -4.84
C LEU A 130 8.97 0.12 -4.41
N ALA A 131 8.08 -0.47 -3.60
CA ALA A 131 8.16 -1.86 -3.17
C ALA A 131 8.03 -2.85 -4.35
N ALA A 132 7.19 -2.54 -5.33
CA ALA A 132 7.07 -3.35 -6.55
C ALA A 132 8.38 -3.41 -7.35
N ALA A 133 9.20 -2.35 -7.30
CA ALA A 133 10.54 -2.34 -7.89
C ALA A 133 11.59 -2.99 -6.97
N HIS A 134 11.61 -2.62 -5.69
CA HIS A 134 12.63 -3.05 -4.74
C HIS A 134 12.53 -4.53 -4.39
N HIS A 135 11.31 -5.04 -4.25
CA HIS A 135 11.01 -6.44 -3.93
C HIS A 135 10.43 -7.19 -5.14
N ALA A 136 10.96 -6.93 -6.34
CA ALA A 136 10.42 -7.42 -7.60
C ALA A 136 10.34 -8.96 -7.70
N GLU A 137 11.17 -9.70 -6.94
CA GLU A 137 11.13 -11.16 -6.92
C GLU A 137 10.00 -11.70 -6.05
N ASP A 138 9.58 -10.96 -5.02
CA ASP A 138 8.58 -11.37 -4.06
C ASP A 138 7.19 -10.86 -4.42
N VAL A 139 7.08 -9.59 -4.84
CA VAL A 139 5.80 -8.95 -5.15
C VAL A 139 5.25 -9.47 -6.47
N LYS A 140 4.01 -9.98 -6.45
CA LYS A 140 3.31 -10.55 -7.61
C LYS A 140 2.15 -9.69 -8.10
N ALA A 141 1.68 -8.72 -7.29
CA ALA A 141 0.68 -7.73 -7.66
C ALA A 141 0.83 -6.49 -6.78
N ALA A 142 0.67 -5.28 -7.35
CA ALA A 142 0.82 -4.03 -6.62
C ALA A 142 -0.34 -3.07 -6.91
N VAL A 143 -0.91 -2.47 -5.85
CA VAL A 143 -2.07 -1.59 -5.98
C VAL A 143 -1.82 -0.25 -5.25
N PRO A 144 -1.18 0.72 -5.91
CA PRO A 144 -1.00 2.06 -5.37
C PRO A 144 -2.29 2.89 -5.46
N TYR A 145 -2.77 3.39 -4.33
CA TYR A 145 -3.85 4.38 -4.25
C TYR A 145 -3.26 5.77 -4.02
N TYR A 146 -3.62 6.70 -4.91
CA TYR A 146 -3.22 8.12 -4.84
C TYR A 146 -1.80 8.33 -4.28
N GLY A 147 -0.83 7.62 -4.87
CA GLY A 147 0.57 7.67 -4.47
C GLY A 147 1.23 8.99 -4.87
N GLY A 148 1.25 9.96 -3.97
CA GLY A 148 1.92 11.24 -4.18
C GLY A 148 3.44 11.11 -4.09
N GLY A 149 4.18 11.83 -4.94
CA GLY A 149 5.64 11.86 -4.92
C GLY A 149 6.34 10.70 -5.65
N ILE A 150 5.62 9.90 -6.44
CA ILE A 150 6.24 8.87 -7.31
C ILE A 150 7.23 9.51 -8.30
N THR A 151 6.91 10.70 -8.80
CA THR A 151 7.74 11.46 -9.75
C THR A 151 8.79 12.35 -9.07
N MET A 152 8.78 12.43 -7.73
CA MET A 152 9.58 13.39 -6.96
C MET A 152 10.77 12.72 -6.30
N GLY A 153 11.81 13.54 -6.02
CA GLY A 153 13.03 13.07 -5.39
C GLY A 153 14.15 12.79 -6.40
N ASN A 154 15.37 12.56 -5.90
CA ASN A 154 16.51 12.21 -6.72
C ASN A 154 17.38 11.16 -5.99
N PRO A 155 17.32 9.87 -6.38
CA PRO A 155 16.44 9.33 -7.43
C PRO A 155 14.95 9.31 -7.01
N SER A 156 14.04 9.47 -7.98
CA SER A 156 12.61 9.32 -7.74
C SER A 156 12.19 7.84 -7.80
N PRO A 157 11.08 7.43 -7.16
CA PRO A 157 10.52 6.09 -7.37
C PRO A 157 10.26 5.77 -8.85
N LEU A 158 9.87 6.77 -9.65
CA LEU A 158 9.65 6.63 -11.08
C LEU A 158 10.90 6.14 -11.83
N SER A 159 12.10 6.57 -11.42
CA SER A 159 13.35 6.15 -12.07
C SER A 159 13.63 4.65 -11.96
N ARG A 160 12.96 3.96 -11.02
CA ARG A 160 13.09 2.52 -10.80
C ARG A 160 12.00 1.68 -11.50
N THR A 161 11.15 2.29 -12.32
CA THR A 161 10.06 1.60 -13.03
C THR A 161 10.53 0.37 -13.81
N GLY A 162 11.73 0.43 -14.41
CA GLY A 162 12.29 -0.69 -15.17
C GLY A 162 12.63 -1.94 -14.34
N GLU A 163 12.62 -1.85 -13.02
CA GLU A 163 12.83 -2.97 -12.11
C GLU A 163 11.53 -3.70 -11.75
N ILE A 164 10.35 -3.08 -12.02
CA ILE A 164 9.04 -3.63 -11.69
C ILE A 164 8.73 -4.82 -12.58
N LYS A 165 8.43 -5.97 -11.96
CA LYS A 165 8.01 -7.20 -12.66
C LYS A 165 6.52 -7.48 -12.48
N ALA A 166 5.97 -7.07 -11.35
CA ALA A 166 4.59 -7.32 -10.99
C ALA A 166 3.62 -6.46 -11.81
N PRO A 167 2.44 -7.00 -12.19
CA PRO A 167 1.36 -6.18 -12.69
C PRO A 167 0.90 -5.18 -11.63
N MET A 168 0.45 -4.00 -12.07
CA MET A 168 0.01 -2.91 -11.20
C MET A 168 -1.40 -2.45 -11.53
N TYR A 169 -2.17 -2.03 -10.51
CA TYR A 169 -3.40 -1.28 -10.71
C TYR A 169 -3.34 0.03 -9.92
N LEU A 170 -3.19 1.15 -10.62
CA LEU A 170 -3.03 2.46 -9.99
C LEU A 170 -4.36 3.22 -9.98
N PHE A 171 -4.66 3.87 -8.86
CA PHE A 171 -5.85 4.68 -8.68
C PHE A 171 -5.51 6.12 -8.32
N PHE A 172 -6.09 7.09 -9.06
CA PHE A 172 -5.89 8.52 -8.85
C PHE A 172 -7.23 9.28 -8.90
N GLY A 173 -7.28 10.42 -8.23
CA GLY A 173 -8.37 11.38 -8.34
C GLY A 173 -7.97 12.55 -9.25
N ALA A 174 -8.84 12.96 -10.16
CA ALA A 174 -8.55 14.11 -11.04
C ALA A 174 -8.61 15.46 -10.31
N LYS A 175 -9.27 15.51 -9.14
CA LYS A 175 -9.32 16.70 -8.26
C LYS A 175 -8.24 16.67 -7.17
N ASP A 176 -7.27 15.74 -7.26
CA ASP A 176 -6.17 15.64 -6.31
C ASP A 176 -5.16 16.79 -6.54
N GLN A 177 -5.11 17.72 -5.58
CA GLN A 177 -4.20 18.87 -5.65
C GLN A 177 -2.75 18.51 -5.26
N LEU A 178 -2.53 17.34 -4.65
CA LEU A 178 -1.19 16.87 -4.27
C LEU A 178 -0.52 16.07 -5.40
N ILE A 179 -1.33 15.57 -6.37
CA ILE A 179 -0.85 14.79 -7.50
C ILE A 179 -1.44 15.38 -8.78
N PRO A 180 -0.83 16.43 -9.34
CA PRO A 180 -1.27 17.02 -10.59
C PRO A 180 -1.32 16.00 -11.74
N MET A 181 -2.24 16.19 -12.68
CA MET A 181 -2.49 15.24 -13.78
C MET A 181 -1.29 15.06 -14.72
N ASP A 182 -0.38 16.03 -14.79
CA ASP A 182 0.88 15.89 -15.51
C ASP A 182 1.81 14.85 -14.88
N GLN A 183 1.84 14.74 -13.54
CA GLN A 183 2.57 13.67 -12.84
C GLN A 183 1.93 12.30 -13.11
N VAL A 184 0.60 12.20 -13.13
CA VAL A 184 -0.11 10.97 -13.51
C VAL A 184 0.24 10.58 -14.95
N GLY A 185 0.31 11.57 -15.86
CA GLY A 185 0.77 11.38 -17.23
C GLY A 185 2.20 10.87 -17.34
N GLN A 186 3.13 11.40 -16.54
CA GLN A 186 4.51 10.92 -16.47
C GLN A 186 4.59 9.46 -16.01
N ILE A 187 3.84 9.09 -14.96
CA ILE A 187 3.77 7.70 -14.46
C ILE A 187 3.24 6.77 -15.56
N ASN A 188 2.15 7.14 -16.23
CA ASN A 188 1.59 6.37 -17.34
C ASN A 188 2.60 6.17 -18.47
N THR A 189 3.29 7.24 -18.87
CA THR A 189 4.31 7.20 -19.92
C THR A 189 5.47 6.28 -19.57
N GLU A 190 5.99 6.39 -18.35
CA GLU A 190 7.13 5.57 -17.90
C GLU A 190 6.76 4.09 -17.79
N LEU A 191 5.61 3.75 -17.18
CA LEU A 191 5.12 2.37 -17.12
C LEU A 191 4.95 1.77 -18.52
N THR A 192 4.41 2.54 -19.47
CA THR A 192 4.24 2.12 -20.86
C THR A 192 5.59 1.90 -21.54
N THR A 193 6.52 2.85 -21.40
CA THR A 193 7.86 2.80 -21.98
C THR A 193 8.66 1.59 -21.49
N ARG A 194 8.55 1.29 -20.20
CA ARG A 194 9.20 0.13 -19.56
C ARG A 194 8.45 -1.18 -19.76
N LYS A 195 7.28 -1.15 -20.41
CA LYS A 195 6.44 -2.33 -20.68
C LYS A 195 6.01 -3.06 -19.39
N VAL A 196 5.85 -2.33 -18.30
CA VAL A 196 5.27 -2.89 -17.07
C VAL A 196 3.80 -3.19 -17.33
N PRO A 197 3.27 -4.38 -17.01
CA PRO A 197 1.84 -4.64 -17.10
C PRO A 197 1.08 -3.78 -16.08
N PHE A 198 0.20 -2.89 -16.52
CA PHE A 198 -0.56 -2.07 -15.59
C PHE A 198 -1.96 -1.72 -16.09
N GLN A 199 -2.82 -1.40 -15.14
CA GLN A 199 -4.09 -0.71 -15.32
C GLN A 199 -4.04 0.58 -14.51
N MET A 200 -4.72 1.61 -14.98
CA MET A 200 -4.84 2.89 -14.30
C MET A 200 -6.27 3.38 -14.36
N LYS A 201 -6.82 3.78 -13.22
CA LYS A 201 -8.14 4.39 -13.12
C LYS A 201 -8.03 5.78 -12.53
N ILE A 202 -8.54 6.77 -13.23
CA ILE A 202 -8.65 8.15 -12.77
C ILE A 202 -10.13 8.44 -12.51
N TYR A 203 -10.44 8.94 -11.32
CA TYR A 203 -11.79 9.31 -10.91
C TYR A 203 -11.99 10.82 -11.05
N PRO A 204 -12.86 11.27 -11.98
CA PRO A 204 -13.00 12.70 -12.29
C PRO A 204 -13.40 13.56 -11.09
N GLU A 205 -14.20 13.02 -10.18
CA GLU A 205 -14.76 13.76 -9.04
C GLU A 205 -14.00 13.56 -7.73
N ALA A 206 -13.02 12.65 -7.69
CA ALA A 206 -12.29 12.33 -6.47
C ALA A 206 -11.05 13.21 -6.29
N GLY A 207 -10.76 13.55 -5.02
CA GLY A 207 -9.52 14.21 -4.59
C GLY A 207 -8.56 13.24 -3.91
N HIS A 208 -7.54 13.79 -3.22
CA HIS A 208 -6.60 12.99 -2.44
C HIS A 208 -7.27 12.31 -1.25
N GLY A 209 -6.97 11.03 -1.03
CA GLY A 209 -7.53 10.27 0.10
C GLY A 209 -8.99 9.87 -0.07
N PHE A 210 -9.50 9.79 -1.30
CA PHE A 210 -10.90 9.50 -1.60
C PHE A 210 -11.40 8.15 -1.07
N PHE A 211 -10.50 7.24 -0.73
CA PHE A 211 -10.87 5.90 -0.26
C PHE A 211 -11.15 5.85 1.25
N CYS A 212 -10.63 6.80 2.04
CA CYS A 212 -10.75 6.80 3.49
C CYS A 212 -12.09 7.40 3.94
N ASP A 213 -12.98 6.57 4.44
CA ASP A 213 -14.32 6.95 4.92
C ASP A 213 -14.32 7.71 6.27
N GLU A 214 -13.18 7.75 6.95
CA GLU A 214 -12.96 8.56 8.15
C GLU A 214 -12.54 10.02 7.84
N ARG A 215 -12.43 10.39 6.54
CA ARG A 215 -11.96 11.71 6.10
C ARG A 215 -13.01 12.45 5.28
N GLY A 216 -13.01 13.79 5.38
CA GLY A 216 -13.88 14.64 4.57
C GLY A 216 -13.63 14.59 3.05
N SER A 217 -12.51 14.00 2.62
CA SER A 217 -12.20 13.76 1.21
C SER A 217 -12.80 12.46 0.65
N TYR A 218 -13.51 11.68 1.48
CA TYR A 218 -14.13 10.44 1.05
C TYR A 218 -15.07 10.65 -0.14
N HIS A 219 -14.91 9.84 -1.17
CA HIS A 219 -15.80 9.83 -2.32
C HIS A 219 -16.34 8.41 -2.54
N GLU A 220 -17.53 8.16 -2.00
CA GLU A 220 -18.11 6.82 -1.86
C GLU A 220 -18.13 6.03 -3.18
N ALA A 221 -18.62 6.64 -4.26
CA ALA A 221 -18.72 5.95 -5.55
C ALA A 221 -17.34 5.53 -6.09
N SER A 222 -16.32 6.40 -5.97
CA SER A 222 -14.95 6.09 -6.39
C SER A 222 -14.31 5.05 -5.48
N ALA A 223 -14.52 5.13 -4.17
CA ALA A 223 -13.99 4.19 -3.21
C ALA A 223 -14.55 2.77 -3.42
N LYS A 224 -15.86 2.65 -3.64
CA LYS A 224 -16.52 1.37 -3.94
C LYS A 224 -16.01 0.76 -5.24
N ASP A 225 -15.95 1.55 -6.32
CA ASP A 225 -15.46 1.07 -7.62
C ASP A 225 -13.98 0.65 -7.55
N ALA A 226 -13.14 1.44 -6.89
CA ALA A 226 -11.72 1.10 -6.68
C ALA A 226 -11.55 -0.18 -5.87
N TRP A 227 -12.38 -0.39 -4.83
CA TRP A 227 -12.35 -1.59 -4.02
C TRP A 227 -12.72 -2.84 -4.82
N GLU A 228 -13.80 -2.81 -5.61
CA GLU A 228 -14.19 -3.93 -6.47
C GLU A 228 -13.10 -4.28 -7.49
N LYS A 229 -12.48 -3.25 -8.09
CA LYS A 229 -11.36 -3.43 -9.01
C LYS A 229 -10.13 -4.03 -8.32
N THR A 230 -9.82 -3.58 -7.10
CA THR A 230 -8.72 -4.14 -6.28
C THR A 230 -8.95 -5.62 -5.97
N LYS A 231 -10.17 -5.99 -5.54
CA LYS A 231 -10.51 -7.39 -5.27
C LYS A 231 -10.34 -8.27 -6.51
N SER A 232 -10.89 -7.81 -7.64
CA SER A 232 -10.79 -8.54 -8.90
C SER A 232 -9.34 -8.67 -9.36
N PHE A 233 -8.55 -7.62 -9.22
CA PHE A 233 -7.15 -7.61 -9.61
C PHE A 233 -6.31 -8.57 -8.76
N PHE A 234 -6.44 -8.52 -7.44
CA PHE A 234 -5.73 -9.47 -6.58
C PHE A 234 -6.19 -10.92 -6.78
N ALA A 235 -7.48 -11.15 -7.02
CA ALA A 235 -7.98 -12.49 -7.32
C ALA A 235 -7.37 -13.05 -8.62
N GLN A 236 -7.23 -12.22 -9.65
CA GLN A 236 -6.63 -12.60 -10.94
C GLN A 236 -5.14 -12.95 -10.83
N HIS A 237 -4.38 -12.26 -9.97
CA HIS A 237 -2.93 -12.36 -9.96
C HIS A 237 -2.34 -13.16 -8.79
N LEU A 238 -3.14 -13.43 -7.73
CA LEU A 238 -2.65 -14.09 -6.52
C LEU A 238 -3.39 -15.38 -6.15
N LYS A 239 -4.59 -15.61 -6.67
CA LYS A 239 -5.37 -16.83 -6.41
C LYS A 239 -5.25 -17.82 -7.56
#